data_c476f068d30b579abb9f1cd045452d23
#
_entry.id   c476f068d30b579abb9f1cd045452d23
#
_cell.length_a   1.000
_cell.length_b   1.000
_cell.length_c   1.000
_cell.angle_alpha   90.00
_cell.angle_beta   90.00
_cell.angle_gamma   90.00
#
_symmetry.space_group_name_H-M   'P 1'
#
loop_
_entity.id
_entity.type
_entity.pdbx_description
1 polymer ?
#
loop_
_entity_poly.entity_id
_entity_poly.type
_entity_poly.pdbx_seq_one_letter_code
_entity_poly.pdbx_strand_id
1 'polypeptide(L)'
;FLNSPNNPSGTICKNLNDLANVAKKYNLLILSDEIYSELSFSDECDSISNYNPEGTIISTGLSKWCGAGGWRLGFFAIPDSLKNIKNSLKILASESFTSVSSPIQYAAISAFTKDHSNYLNKTKNILKEIGMYVYENLKSNKILINKPEGGFYLMPEFINNKFRTSSEMCKNIINETGVALLPGSDFGFSENKMLARLSFTDFDGEKFLSNTSGCKEINQDILSKFAPNVLEGVSKLKNWAEKI
;
A
#
# COMPACT_ATOMS: atom_id res chain seq x y z
N PHE A 1 -2.02 -3.71 16.18
CA PHE A 1 -2.23 -3.78 14.73
C PHE A 1 -0.97 -3.28 14.02
N LEU A 2 -0.46 -4.04 13.05
CA LEU A 2 0.70 -3.72 12.22
C LEU A 2 0.31 -3.84 10.74
N ASN A 3 0.65 -2.85 9.91
CA ASN A 3 0.51 -2.93 8.46
C ASN A 3 1.84 -2.56 7.81
N SER A 4 2.46 -3.52 7.11
CA SER A 4 3.78 -3.35 6.48
C SER A 4 3.88 -4.20 5.20
N PRO A 5 4.20 -3.60 4.05
CA PRO A 5 4.29 -2.17 3.74
C PRO A 5 3.01 -1.40 4.11
N ASN A 6 3.16 -0.16 4.54
CA ASN A 6 2.09 0.60 5.19
C ASN A 6 1.20 1.35 4.19
N ASN A 7 -0.10 1.29 4.39
CA ASN A 7 -1.07 2.24 3.88
C ASN A 7 -1.40 3.22 5.04
N PRO A 8 -1.05 4.51 4.97
CA PRO A 8 -0.90 5.32 3.75
C PRO A 8 0.52 5.65 3.31
N SER A 9 1.57 5.34 4.06
CA SER A 9 2.91 5.93 3.89
C SER A 9 3.80 5.25 2.85
N GLY A 10 3.53 4.00 2.48
CA GLY A 10 4.40 3.20 1.60
C GLY A 10 5.72 2.78 2.26
N THR A 11 5.85 2.90 3.58
CA THR A 11 7.06 2.54 4.35
C THR A 11 6.99 1.12 4.90
N ILE A 12 8.13 0.53 5.21
CA ILE A 12 8.26 -0.80 5.81
C ILE A 12 8.68 -0.67 7.28
N CYS A 13 8.07 -1.48 8.14
CA CYS A 13 8.47 -1.60 9.54
C CYS A 13 9.75 -2.43 9.64
N LYS A 14 10.84 -1.86 10.18
CA LYS A 14 12.16 -2.50 10.26
C LYS A 14 12.45 -3.15 11.61
N ASN A 15 11.69 -2.82 12.65
CA ASN A 15 11.96 -3.26 14.03
C ASN A 15 11.03 -4.42 14.45
N LEU A 16 10.80 -5.37 13.56
CA LEU A 16 9.82 -6.45 13.78
C LEU A 16 10.18 -7.33 14.99
N ASN A 17 11.46 -7.66 15.16
CA ASN A 17 11.92 -8.45 16.31
C ASN A 17 11.68 -7.74 17.64
N ASP A 18 11.98 -6.45 17.72
CA ASP A 18 11.79 -5.66 18.96
C ASP A 18 10.29 -5.53 19.28
N LEU A 19 9.46 -5.28 18.28
CA LEU A 19 8.00 -5.25 18.43
C LEU A 19 7.44 -6.60 18.90
N ALA A 20 7.91 -7.69 18.32
CA ALA A 20 7.52 -9.04 18.72
C ALA A 20 7.93 -9.35 20.16
N ASN A 21 9.13 -8.94 20.59
CA ASN A 21 9.60 -9.09 21.96
C ASN A 21 8.75 -8.30 22.96
N VAL A 22 8.38 -7.06 22.62
CA VAL A 22 7.46 -6.25 23.43
C VAL A 22 6.09 -6.91 23.51
N ALA A 23 5.55 -7.40 22.38
CA ALA A 23 4.26 -8.11 22.36
C ALA A 23 4.29 -9.36 23.25
N LYS A 24 5.33 -10.19 23.17
CA LYS A 24 5.51 -11.35 24.05
C LYS A 24 5.57 -10.95 25.52
N LYS A 25 6.37 -9.94 25.86
CA LYS A 25 6.56 -9.46 27.24
C LYS A 25 5.25 -9.03 27.89
N TYR A 26 4.37 -8.39 27.13
CA TYR A 26 3.10 -7.87 27.62
C TYR A 26 1.88 -8.73 27.23
N ASN A 27 2.11 -9.94 26.72
CA ASN A 27 1.06 -10.86 26.27
C ASN A 27 0.06 -10.21 25.30
N LEU A 28 0.58 -9.45 24.33
CA LEU A 28 -0.22 -8.77 23.31
C LEU A 28 -0.38 -9.67 22.08
N LEU A 29 -1.61 -9.74 21.57
CA LEU A 29 -1.90 -10.34 20.28
C LEU A 29 -1.50 -9.36 19.16
N ILE A 30 -0.84 -9.86 18.13
CA ILE A 30 -0.48 -9.09 16.94
C ILE A 30 -1.45 -9.44 15.81
N LEU A 31 -2.11 -8.44 15.23
CA LEU A 31 -2.77 -8.55 13.93
C LEU A 31 -1.89 -7.87 12.89
N SER A 32 -1.23 -8.68 12.07
CA SER A 32 -0.34 -8.23 10.99
C SER A 32 -1.10 -8.19 9.67
N ASP A 33 -1.37 -6.99 9.16
CA ASP A 33 -1.94 -6.80 7.83
C ASP A 33 -0.83 -6.75 6.79
N GLU A 34 -0.65 -7.86 6.10
CA GLU A 34 0.42 -8.09 5.13
C GLU A 34 -0.12 -8.03 3.67
N ILE A 35 -1.23 -7.33 3.46
CA ILE A 35 -1.87 -7.22 2.14
C ILE A 35 -0.94 -6.63 1.05
N TYR A 36 0.11 -5.90 1.43
CA TYR A 36 1.11 -5.30 0.55
C TYR A 36 2.47 -6.02 0.58
N SER A 37 2.65 -7.12 1.32
CA SER A 37 3.95 -7.80 1.47
C SER A 37 4.60 -8.16 0.14
N GLU A 38 3.83 -8.72 -0.78
CA GLU A 38 4.27 -9.08 -2.13
C GLU A 38 4.60 -7.88 -3.03
N LEU A 39 4.28 -6.67 -2.60
CA LEU A 39 4.59 -5.41 -3.28
C LEU A 39 5.70 -4.62 -2.58
N SER A 40 6.48 -5.26 -1.72
CA SER A 40 7.72 -4.70 -1.17
C SER A 40 8.74 -4.47 -2.28
N PHE A 41 9.42 -3.32 -2.27
CA PHE A 41 10.45 -2.98 -3.25
C PHE A 41 11.83 -3.56 -2.89
N SER A 42 11.99 -4.08 -1.68
CA SER A 42 13.13 -4.90 -1.29
C SER A 42 12.79 -6.38 -1.41
N ASP A 43 13.80 -7.21 -1.63
CA ASP A 43 13.64 -8.67 -1.65
C ASP A 43 13.44 -9.25 -0.24
N GLU A 44 13.68 -8.43 0.80
CA GLU A 44 13.56 -8.78 2.21
C GLU A 44 12.30 -8.15 2.84
N CYS A 45 11.11 -8.59 2.42
CA CYS A 45 9.90 -8.28 3.19
C CYS A 45 9.71 -9.34 4.25
N ASP A 46 10.08 -9.01 5.48
CA ASP A 46 9.97 -9.90 6.62
C ASP A 46 8.59 -9.79 7.28
N SER A 47 8.11 -10.90 7.86
CA SER A 47 6.87 -10.96 8.61
C SER A 47 7.16 -11.00 10.11
N ILE A 48 6.38 -10.27 10.89
CA ILE A 48 6.48 -10.32 12.36
C ILE A 48 6.14 -11.71 12.92
N SER A 49 5.43 -12.54 12.15
CA SER A 49 5.16 -13.93 12.52
C SER A 49 6.41 -14.79 12.61
N ASN A 50 7.51 -14.43 11.93
CA ASN A 50 8.80 -15.09 12.07
C ASN A 50 9.40 -14.93 13.48
N TYR A 51 9.02 -13.88 14.19
CA TYR A 51 9.50 -13.56 15.54
C TYR A 51 8.49 -13.91 16.63
N ASN A 52 7.17 -13.95 16.33
CA ASN A 52 6.13 -14.30 17.29
C ASN A 52 5.00 -15.11 16.62
N PRO A 53 5.29 -16.35 16.13
CA PRO A 53 4.33 -17.14 15.36
C PRO A 53 3.04 -17.45 16.15
N GLU A 54 3.18 -17.79 17.42
CA GLU A 54 2.06 -18.21 18.27
C GLU A 54 1.14 -17.06 18.70
N GLY A 55 1.63 -15.81 18.65
CA GLY A 55 0.89 -14.61 19.04
C GLY A 55 0.51 -13.71 17.87
N THR A 56 0.67 -14.17 16.61
CA THR A 56 0.42 -13.37 15.42
C THR A 56 -0.67 -13.97 14.55
N ILE A 57 -1.65 -13.13 14.20
CA ILE A 57 -2.63 -13.40 13.13
C ILE A 57 -2.20 -12.60 11.91
N ILE A 58 -2.00 -13.25 10.76
CA ILE A 58 -1.72 -12.57 9.50
C ILE A 58 -3.03 -12.34 8.74
N SER A 59 -3.22 -11.12 8.25
CA SER A 59 -4.29 -10.73 7.31
C SER A 59 -3.69 -10.49 5.94
N THR A 60 -4.23 -11.12 4.90
CA THR A 60 -3.82 -10.90 3.51
C THR A 60 -4.92 -11.27 2.52
N GLY A 61 -4.67 -11.18 1.22
CA GLY A 61 -5.65 -11.53 0.19
C GLY A 61 -5.17 -11.25 -1.23
N LEU A 62 -6.07 -11.36 -2.19
CA LEU A 62 -5.78 -11.21 -3.62
C LEU A 62 -5.88 -9.76 -4.12
N SER A 63 -6.36 -8.83 -3.29
CA SER A 63 -6.77 -7.50 -3.75
C SER A 63 -5.63 -6.65 -4.32
N LYS A 64 -4.40 -6.82 -3.82
CA LYS A 64 -3.29 -5.90 -4.14
C LYS A 64 -2.27 -6.54 -5.06
N TRP A 65 -1.52 -7.51 -4.61
CA TRP A 65 -0.47 -8.14 -5.40
C TRP A 65 -0.98 -8.82 -6.68
N CYS A 66 -2.17 -9.39 -6.64
CA CYS A 66 -2.80 -10.11 -7.75
C CYS A 66 -3.67 -9.19 -8.64
N GLY A 67 -3.84 -7.92 -8.27
CA GLY A 67 -4.74 -7.01 -8.99
C GLY A 67 -6.23 -7.39 -8.94
N ALA A 68 -6.60 -8.34 -8.06
CA ALA A 68 -7.92 -8.96 -8.01
C ALA A 68 -8.82 -8.35 -6.91
N GLY A 69 -8.75 -7.04 -6.70
CA GLY A 69 -9.55 -6.33 -5.68
C GLY A 69 -11.05 -6.53 -5.85
N GLY A 70 -11.54 -6.62 -7.09
CA GLY A 70 -12.95 -6.89 -7.40
C GLY A 70 -13.43 -8.31 -7.07
N TRP A 71 -12.52 -9.26 -6.86
CA TRP A 71 -12.85 -10.65 -6.54
C TRP A 71 -13.26 -10.84 -5.08
N ARG A 72 -12.99 -9.87 -4.21
CA ARG A 72 -13.42 -9.84 -2.81
C ARG A 72 -12.99 -11.07 -1.99
N LEU A 73 -11.72 -11.47 -2.07
CA LEU A 73 -11.15 -12.55 -1.28
C LEU A 73 -9.96 -12.07 -0.44
N GLY A 74 -10.07 -12.27 0.86
CA GLY A 74 -9.02 -12.18 1.86
C GLY A 74 -9.11 -13.35 2.83
N PHE A 75 -8.06 -13.57 3.61
CA PHE A 75 -8.06 -14.58 4.65
C PHE A 75 -7.18 -14.18 5.83
N PHE A 76 -7.40 -14.87 6.95
CA PHE A 76 -6.53 -14.84 8.12
C PHE A 76 -5.76 -16.15 8.24
N ALA A 77 -4.44 -16.07 8.39
CA ALA A 77 -3.64 -17.17 8.88
C ALA A 77 -3.58 -17.07 10.41
N ILE A 78 -4.18 -18.03 11.10
CA ILE A 78 -4.37 -18.02 12.56
C ILE A 78 -3.67 -19.26 13.14
N PRO A 79 -2.68 -19.10 14.03
CA PRO A 79 -1.99 -20.23 14.65
C PRO A 79 -2.90 -21.05 15.56
N ASP A 80 -2.54 -22.31 15.80
CA ASP A 80 -3.36 -23.22 16.62
C ASP A 80 -3.46 -22.79 18.08
N SER A 81 -2.48 -22.08 18.61
CA SER A 81 -2.52 -21.41 19.92
C SER A 81 -3.72 -20.47 20.09
N LEU A 82 -4.23 -19.90 18.98
CA LEU A 82 -5.35 -18.97 18.93
C LEU A 82 -6.65 -19.63 18.41
N LYS A 83 -6.80 -20.94 18.56
CA LYS A 83 -7.95 -21.72 18.09
C LYS A 83 -9.30 -21.15 18.55
N ASN A 84 -9.37 -20.62 19.76
CA ASN A 84 -10.61 -20.02 20.28
C ASN A 84 -11.01 -18.77 19.47
N ILE A 85 -10.05 -17.91 19.14
CA ILE A 85 -10.27 -16.72 18.29
C ILE A 85 -10.71 -17.18 16.89
N LYS A 86 -10.03 -18.16 16.31
CA LYS A 86 -10.40 -18.74 15.01
C LYS A 86 -11.84 -19.22 14.97
N ASN A 87 -12.30 -19.91 16.01
CA ASN A 87 -13.68 -20.41 16.10
C ASN A 87 -14.69 -19.26 16.21
N SER A 88 -14.40 -18.24 17.03
CA SER A 88 -15.26 -17.06 17.15
C SER A 88 -15.35 -16.27 15.84
N LEU A 89 -14.22 -16.10 15.12
CA LEU A 89 -14.20 -15.45 13.82
C LEU A 89 -14.98 -16.22 12.76
N LYS A 90 -14.95 -17.56 12.77
CA LYS A 90 -15.77 -18.37 11.86
C LYS A 90 -17.26 -18.14 12.07
N ILE A 91 -17.72 -18.10 13.32
CA ILE A 91 -19.13 -17.83 13.67
C ILE A 91 -19.50 -16.42 13.20
N LEU A 92 -18.68 -15.42 13.54
CA LEU A 92 -18.91 -14.04 13.13
C LEU A 92 -18.98 -13.89 11.61
N ALA A 93 -18.09 -14.54 10.86
CA ALA A 93 -18.10 -14.51 9.41
C ALA A 93 -19.39 -15.13 8.84
N SER A 94 -19.81 -16.29 9.38
CA SER A 94 -21.07 -16.95 8.98
C SER A 94 -22.27 -16.04 9.16
N GLU A 95 -22.36 -15.33 10.27
CA GLU A 95 -23.48 -14.45 10.60
C GLU A 95 -23.42 -13.07 9.92
N SER A 96 -22.26 -12.68 9.40
CA SER A 96 -22.07 -11.35 8.79
C SER A 96 -22.21 -11.38 7.28
N PHE A 97 -21.39 -12.18 6.60
CA PHE A 97 -21.33 -12.23 5.12
C PHE A 97 -21.40 -13.65 4.57
N THR A 98 -21.64 -14.66 5.41
CA THR A 98 -21.79 -16.07 5.10
C THR A 98 -20.49 -16.71 4.61
N SER A 99 -20.08 -16.44 3.38
CA SER A 99 -18.84 -16.96 2.79
C SER A 99 -18.41 -16.16 1.55
N VAL A 100 -17.14 -16.30 1.21
CA VAL A 100 -16.63 -15.85 -0.09
C VAL A 100 -17.19 -16.77 -1.19
N SER A 101 -17.43 -16.21 -2.39
CA SER A 101 -17.89 -16.97 -3.56
C SER A 101 -17.01 -18.20 -3.83
N SER A 102 -17.62 -19.37 -3.95
CA SER A 102 -16.89 -20.64 -4.16
C SER A 102 -15.97 -20.64 -5.38
N PRO A 103 -16.38 -20.17 -6.58
CA PRO A 103 -15.47 -20.06 -7.73
C PRO A 103 -14.20 -19.26 -7.43
N ILE A 104 -14.33 -18.17 -6.65
CA ILE A 104 -13.20 -17.33 -6.24
C ILE A 104 -12.27 -18.09 -5.29
N GLN A 105 -12.82 -18.88 -4.35
CA GLN A 105 -12.01 -19.70 -3.46
C GLN A 105 -11.19 -20.73 -4.22
N TYR A 106 -11.76 -21.39 -5.25
CA TYR A 106 -11.02 -22.33 -6.11
C TYR A 106 -9.95 -21.62 -6.94
N ALA A 107 -10.23 -20.44 -7.48
CA ALA A 107 -9.24 -19.64 -8.20
C ALA A 107 -8.07 -19.22 -7.27
N ALA A 108 -8.35 -18.94 -5.99
CA ALA A 108 -7.35 -18.59 -5.00
C ALA A 108 -6.33 -19.71 -4.74
N ILE A 109 -6.74 -20.99 -4.86
CA ILE A 109 -5.81 -22.12 -4.75
C ILE A 109 -4.68 -21.95 -5.76
N SER A 110 -5.01 -21.65 -7.02
CA SER A 110 -4.00 -21.40 -8.06
C SER A 110 -3.13 -20.18 -7.75
N ALA A 111 -3.72 -19.11 -7.24
CA ALA A 111 -3.00 -17.89 -6.90
C ALA A 111 -1.97 -18.10 -5.76
N PHE A 112 -2.29 -18.96 -4.77
CA PHE A 112 -1.39 -19.19 -3.63
C PHE A 112 -0.49 -20.40 -3.74
N THR A 113 -0.67 -21.25 -4.77
CA THR A 113 0.14 -22.48 -4.93
C THR A 113 1.07 -22.47 -6.13
N LYS A 114 0.85 -21.59 -7.11
CA LYS A 114 1.70 -21.47 -8.30
C LYS A 114 2.78 -20.43 -8.10
N ASP A 115 3.88 -20.58 -8.83
CA ASP A 115 4.92 -19.58 -8.91
C ASP A 115 4.47 -18.37 -9.77
N HIS A 116 4.43 -17.20 -9.17
CA HIS A 116 4.10 -15.92 -9.79
C HIS A 116 5.29 -14.94 -9.79
N SER A 117 6.51 -15.41 -9.50
CA SER A 117 7.71 -14.58 -9.32
C SER A 117 7.97 -13.64 -10.49
N ASN A 118 7.79 -14.12 -11.74
CA ASN A 118 7.98 -13.29 -12.92
C ASN A 118 6.97 -12.12 -12.99
N TYR A 119 5.71 -12.37 -12.68
CA TYR A 119 4.68 -11.32 -12.61
C TYR A 119 4.95 -10.34 -11.48
N LEU A 120 5.24 -10.84 -10.29
CA LEU A 120 5.50 -10.05 -9.10
C LEU A 120 6.72 -9.15 -9.28
N ASN A 121 7.82 -9.68 -9.81
CA ASN A 121 9.04 -8.92 -10.04
C ASN A 121 8.81 -7.78 -11.03
N LYS A 122 8.07 -8.01 -12.12
CA LYS A 122 7.71 -6.96 -13.06
C LYS A 122 6.82 -5.89 -12.43
N THR A 123 5.77 -6.32 -11.71
CA THR A 123 4.84 -5.41 -11.03
C THR A 123 5.55 -4.56 -9.99
N LYS A 124 6.39 -5.18 -9.15
CA LYS A 124 7.20 -4.48 -8.15
C LYS A 124 8.12 -3.44 -8.82
N ASN A 125 8.80 -3.82 -9.91
CA ASN A 125 9.69 -2.90 -10.61
C ASN A 125 8.93 -1.69 -11.19
N ILE A 126 7.79 -1.92 -11.85
CA ILE A 126 6.95 -0.83 -12.36
C ILE A 126 6.53 0.12 -11.24
N LEU A 127 5.98 -0.43 -10.15
CA LEU A 127 5.52 0.39 -9.01
C LEU A 127 6.66 1.13 -8.33
N LYS A 128 7.83 0.50 -8.20
CA LYS A 128 9.04 1.10 -7.65
C LYS A 128 9.49 2.30 -8.48
N GLU A 129 9.61 2.14 -9.79
CA GLU A 129 10.09 3.21 -10.67
C GLU A 129 9.11 4.39 -10.74
N ILE A 130 7.80 4.10 -10.80
CA ILE A 130 6.78 5.16 -10.72
C ILE A 130 6.84 5.86 -9.35
N GLY A 131 6.88 5.10 -8.25
CA GLY A 131 6.94 5.65 -6.90
C GLY A 131 8.20 6.49 -6.67
N MET A 132 9.34 6.06 -7.19
CA MET A 132 10.60 6.82 -7.16
C MET A 132 10.51 8.11 -7.98
N TYR A 133 9.93 8.06 -9.18
CA TYR A 133 9.68 9.25 -9.97
C TYR A 133 8.82 10.28 -9.21
N VAL A 134 7.73 9.83 -8.59
CA VAL A 134 6.85 10.70 -7.78
C VAL A 134 7.63 11.32 -6.62
N TYR A 135 8.39 10.52 -5.88
CA TYR A 135 9.21 10.97 -4.76
C TYR A 135 10.22 12.04 -5.18
N GLU A 136 11.00 11.77 -6.22
CA GLU A 136 12.08 12.66 -6.66
C GLU A 136 11.56 13.99 -7.22
N ASN A 137 10.40 13.95 -7.90
CA ASN A 137 9.82 15.16 -8.49
C ASN A 137 8.98 15.99 -7.55
N LEU A 138 8.41 15.41 -6.48
CA LEU A 138 7.65 16.14 -5.46
C LEU A 138 8.50 16.64 -4.31
N LYS A 139 9.55 15.90 -3.93
CA LYS A 139 10.41 16.28 -2.80
C LYS A 139 11.01 17.67 -3.00
N SER A 140 10.70 18.58 -2.09
CA SER A 140 11.16 19.97 -2.11
C SER A 140 11.12 20.60 -0.71
N ASN A 141 11.47 21.86 -0.59
CA ASN A 141 11.28 22.64 0.64
C ASN A 141 9.79 22.93 0.95
N LYS A 142 8.90 22.74 -0.03
CA LYS A 142 7.44 22.90 0.10
C LYS A 142 6.71 21.58 0.31
N ILE A 143 7.31 20.45 -0.03
CA ILE A 143 6.71 19.12 0.08
C ILE A 143 7.71 18.17 0.74
N LEU A 144 7.40 17.76 1.97
CA LEU A 144 8.15 16.73 2.67
C LEU A 144 7.52 15.38 2.36
N ILE A 145 8.31 14.44 1.91
CA ILE A 145 7.83 13.14 1.49
C ILE A 145 8.90 12.07 1.77
N ASN A 146 8.48 10.90 2.23
CA ASN A 146 9.37 9.77 2.43
C ASN A 146 9.56 8.98 1.14
N LYS A 147 10.73 8.36 1.00
CA LYS A 147 10.99 7.44 -0.10
C LYS A 147 10.06 6.22 0.02
N PRO A 148 9.39 5.79 -1.07
CA PRO A 148 8.56 4.59 -1.04
C PRO A 148 9.41 3.32 -0.88
N GLU A 149 8.98 2.40 -0.03
CA GLU A 149 9.62 1.11 0.21
C GLU A 149 8.74 -0.06 -0.24
N GLY A 150 7.45 0.21 -0.54
CA GLY A 150 6.51 -0.81 -1.03
C GLY A 150 5.11 -0.26 -1.27
N GLY A 151 4.24 -1.10 -1.83
CA GLY A 151 2.88 -0.73 -2.18
C GLY A 151 2.80 0.27 -3.32
N PHE A 152 1.85 1.19 -3.24
CA PHE A 152 1.59 2.20 -4.28
C PHE A 152 1.04 3.52 -3.70
N TYR A 153 1.44 3.81 -2.46
CA TYR A 153 1.07 5.03 -1.77
C TYR A 153 2.29 5.80 -1.30
N LEU A 154 2.10 7.12 -1.21
CA LEU A 154 3.01 8.06 -0.58
C LEU A 154 2.18 9.01 0.28
N MET A 155 2.82 9.59 1.30
CA MET A 155 2.18 10.50 2.24
C MET A 155 2.93 11.84 2.29
N PRO A 156 2.81 12.69 1.24
CA PRO A 156 3.41 14.01 1.24
C PRO A 156 2.78 14.91 2.31
N GLU A 157 3.63 15.71 3.00
CA GLU A 157 3.26 16.82 3.85
C GLU A 157 3.56 18.12 3.10
N PHE A 158 2.54 18.95 2.91
CA PHE A 158 2.65 20.23 2.21
C PHE A 158 2.91 21.35 3.22
N ILE A 159 4.01 22.03 3.07
CA ILE A 159 4.41 23.13 3.97
C ILE A 159 3.76 24.43 3.49
N ASN A 160 2.71 24.83 4.16
CA ASN A 160 1.98 26.05 3.84
C ASN A 160 1.25 26.61 5.07
N ASN A 161 0.85 27.89 4.99
CA ASN A 161 0.07 28.59 6.00
C ASN A 161 -1.33 29.03 5.50
N LYS A 162 -1.73 28.58 4.30
CA LYS A 162 -2.96 29.00 3.63
C LYS A 162 -4.18 28.25 4.13
N PHE A 163 -4.01 26.94 4.42
CA PHE A 163 -5.09 26.05 4.82
C PHE A 163 -5.02 25.73 6.32
N ARG A 164 -6.17 25.53 6.93
CA ARG A 164 -6.28 25.18 8.36
C ARG A 164 -6.38 23.66 8.56
N THR A 165 -6.90 22.93 7.58
CA THR A 165 -7.08 21.48 7.67
C THR A 165 -6.61 20.78 6.40
N SER A 166 -6.18 19.52 6.55
CA SER A 166 -5.82 18.66 5.40
C SER A 166 -6.99 18.44 4.45
N SER A 167 -8.22 18.40 4.96
CA SER A 167 -9.44 18.28 4.15
C SER A 167 -9.67 19.51 3.27
N GLU A 168 -9.50 20.72 3.82
CA GLU A 168 -9.58 21.96 3.07
C GLU A 168 -8.52 22.03 1.97
N MET A 169 -7.27 21.66 2.31
CA MET A 169 -6.17 21.57 1.37
C MET A 169 -6.46 20.60 0.22
N CYS A 170 -6.90 19.38 0.52
CA CYS A 170 -7.23 18.38 -0.51
C CYS A 170 -8.38 18.82 -1.44
N LYS A 171 -9.39 19.51 -0.90
CA LYS A 171 -10.45 20.11 -1.72
C LYS A 171 -9.92 21.21 -2.65
N ASN A 172 -8.99 22.03 -2.19
CA ASN A 172 -8.37 23.04 -3.04
C ASN A 172 -7.51 22.40 -4.12
N ILE A 173 -6.69 21.37 -3.77
CA ILE A 173 -5.86 20.64 -4.72
C ILE A 173 -6.71 20.07 -5.86
N ILE A 174 -7.79 19.34 -5.55
CA ILE A 174 -8.62 18.73 -6.61
C ILE A 174 -9.28 19.79 -7.50
N ASN A 175 -9.72 20.91 -6.94
CA ASN A 175 -10.37 21.98 -7.70
C ASN A 175 -9.39 22.71 -8.63
N GLU A 176 -8.15 22.94 -8.21
CA GLU A 176 -7.16 23.68 -8.99
C GLU A 176 -6.35 22.82 -9.95
N THR A 177 -6.16 21.54 -9.61
CA THR A 177 -5.24 20.65 -10.36
C THR A 177 -5.93 19.45 -11.02
N GLY A 178 -7.11 19.08 -10.56
CA GLY A 178 -7.79 17.83 -10.93
C GLY A 178 -7.17 16.59 -10.27
N VAL A 179 -6.17 16.73 -9.39
CA VAL A 179 -5.53 15.61 -8.70
C VAL A 179 -6.27 15.30 -7.40
N ALA A 180 -6.80 14.08 -7.29
CA ALA A 180 -7.49 13.61 -6.10
C ALA A 180 -6.51 13.03 -5.08
N LEU A 181 -6.47 13.62 -3.89
CA LEU A 181 -5.73 13.14 -2.74
C LEU A 181 -6.68 12.90 -1.56
N LEU A 182 -6.34 11.99 -0.66
CA LEU A 182 -7.09 11.80 0.58
C LEU A 182 -6.38 12.53 1.74
N PRO A 183 -7.13 13.30 2.55
CA PRO A 183 -6.55 14.06 3.65
C PRO A 183 -5.96 13.15 4.73
N GLY A 184 -4.91 13.61 5.40
CA GLY A 184 -4.26 12.87 6.48
C GLY A 184 -5.19 12.56 7.65
N SER A 185 -6.19 13.40 7.89
CA SER A 185 -7.22 13.19 8.92
C SER A 185 -7.99 11.88 8.75
N ASP A 186 -8.19 11.40 7.52
CA ASP A 186 -8.85 10.12 7.24
C ASP A 186 -8.01 8.90 7.70
N PHE A 187 -6.74 9.13 8.01
CA PHE A 187 -5.78 8.13 8.48
C PHE A 187 -5.38 8.34 9.94
N GLY A 188 -6.14 9.14 10.70
CA GLY A 188 -5.92 9.38 12.12
C GLY A 188 -4.86 10.44 12.44
N PHE A 189 -4.33 11.15 11.45
CA PHE A 189 -3.47 12.30 11.70
C PHE A 189 -4.28 13.51 12.15
N SER A 190 -3.66 14.42 12.87
CA SER A 190 -4.28 15.68 13.27
C SER A 190 -4.69 16.49 12.04
N GLU A 191 -5.90 17.07 12.05
CA GLU A 191 -6.46 17.83 10.92
C GLU A 191 -5.58 19.00 10.46
N ASN A 192 -4.85 19.61 11.40
CA ASN A 192 -3.95 20.73 11.12
C ASN A 192 -2.61 20.31 10.48
N LYS A 193 -2.33 19.01 10.37
CA LYS A 193 -1.21 18.52 9.59
C LYS A 193 -1.60 18.45 8.12
N MET A 194 -0.87 19.16 7.30
CA MET A 194 -1.13 19.22 5.85
C MET A 194 -0.63 17.98 5.12
N LEU A 195 -0.94 16.81 5.69
CA LEU A 195 -0.65 15.49 5.10
C LEU A 195 -1.76 15.06 4.14
N ALA A 196 -1.38 14.41 3.05
CA ALA A 196 -2.33 13.81 2.14
C ALA A 196 -1.81 12.50 1.56
N ARG A 197 -2.66 11.45 1.47
CA ARG A 197 -2.28 10.22 0.79
C ARG A 197 -2.39 10.38 -0.71
N LEU A 198 -1.29 10.12 -1.40
CA LEU A 198 -1.19 10.05 -2.85
C LEU A 198 -1.11 8.58 -3.27
N SER A 199 -2.00 8.16 -4.19
CA SER A 199 -1.88 6.89 -4.92
C SER A 199 -1.31 7.16 -6.30
N PHE A 200 -0.29 6.39 -6.71
CA PHE A 200 0.36 6.57 -8.00
C PHE A 200 0.00 5.45 -9.01
N THR A 201 -1.26 5.02 -9.02
CA THR A 201 -1.75 3.90 -9.84
C THR A 201 -2.62 4.31 -11.02
N ASP A 202 -2.67 5.60 -11.36
CA ASP A 202 -3.45 6.08 -12.51
C ASP A 202 -2.73 5.81 -13.84
N PHE A 203 -2.61 4.53 -14.20
CA PHE A 203 -2.05 4.04 -15.45
C PHE A 203 -2.65 2.69 -15.86
N ASP A 204 -2.52 2.33 -17.13
CA ASP A 204 -2.95 1.03 -17.66
C ASP A 204 -1.87 -0.03 -17.38
N GLY A 205 -2.06 -0.80 -16.29
CA GLY A 205 -1.12 -1.81 -15.82
C GLY A 205 -0.91 -2.96 -16.82
N GLU A 206 -1.94 -3.36 -17.57
CA GLU A 206 -1.85 -4.40 -18.59
C GLU A 206 -0.94 -3.96 -19.75
N LYS A 207 -1.16 -2.76 -20.26
CA LYS A 207 -0.30 -2.19 -21.31
C LYS A 207 1.12 -2.02 -20.81
N PHE A 208 1.31 -1.56 -19.58
CA PHE A 208 2.64 -1.38 -19.01
C PHE A 208 3.39 -2.71 -18.92
N LEU A 209 2.78 -3.73 -18.31
CA LEU A 209 3.34 -5.08 -18.17
C LEU A 209 3.66 -5.73 -19.52
N SER A 210 2.74 -5.64 -20.49
CA SER A 210 2.89 -6.28 -21.81
C SER A 210 4.02 -5.67 -22.62
N ASN A 211 4.21 -4.36 -22.55
CA ASN A 211 5.20 -3.64 -23.35
C ASN A 211 6.59 -3.54 -22.71
N THR A 212 6.71 -3.85 -21.41
CA THR A 212 8.00 -3.82 -20.70
C THR A 212 8.58 -5.22 -20.44
N SER A 213 7.97 -6.25 -20.98
CA SER A 213 8.37 -7.66 -20.75
C SER A 213 9.78 -8.05 -21.16
N GLY A 214 10.53 -7.20 -21.85
CA GLY A 214 11.94 -7.40 -22.19
C GLY A 214 12.84 -6.26 -21.75
N CYS A 215 12.30 -5.23 -21.10
CA CYS A 215 13.07 -4.08 -20.67
C CYS A 215 13.86 -4.38 -19.40
N LYS A 216 15.18 -4.12 -19.43
CA LYS A 216 16.05 -4.24 -18.25
C LYS A 216 15.81 -3.10 -17.25
N GLU A 217 15.46 -1.92 -17.75
CA GLU A 217 15.24 -0.71 -16.95
C GLU A 217 14.00 0.03 -17.45
N ILE A 218 13.26 0.61 -16.52
CA ILE A 218 12.12 1.49 -16.81
C ILE A 218 12.65 2.93 -16.68
N ASN A 219 12.92 3.56 -17.81
CA ASN A 219 13.39 4.94 -17.89
C ASN A 219 12.23 5.94 -18.00
N GLN A 220 12.55 7.23 -18.01
CA GLN A 220 11.57 8.31 -18.09
C GLN A 220 10.71 8.28 -19.36
N ASP A 221 11.27 7.83 -20.50
CA ASP A 221 10.51 7.74 -21.76
C ASP A 221 9.42 6.66 -21.64
N ILE A 222 9.74 5.53 -21.03
CA ILE A 222 8.78 4.46 -20.74
C ILE A 222 7.69 4.95 -19.76
N LEU A 223 8.08 5.64 -18.68
CA LEU A 223 7.12 6.23 -17.74
C LEU A 223 6.19 7.23 -18.45
N SER A 224 6.72 8.11 -19.27
CA SER A 224 5.94 9.09 -20.04
C SER A 224 4.94 8.44 -20.99
N LYS A 225 5.32 7.31 -21.57
CA LYS A 225 4.47 6.56 -22.50
C LYS A 225 3.35 5.78 -21.80
N PHE A 226 3.63 5.16 -20.64
CA PHE A 226 2.70 4.20 -20.01
C PHE A 226 2.06 4.70 -18.73
N ALA A 227 2.57 5.77 -18.10
CA ALA A 227 1.99 6.40 -16.92
C ALA A 227 1.86 7.94 -17.07
N PRO A 228 1.38 8.47 -18.21
CA PRO A 228 1.34 9.92 -18.46
C PRO A 228 0.52 10.68 -17.43
N ASN A 229 -0.60 10.12 -16.97
CA ASN A 229 -1.47 10.77 -15.97
C ASN A 229 -0.75 10.97 -14.64
N VAL A 230 0.07 10.00 -14.22
CA VAL A 230 0.86 10.13 -12.98
C VAL A 230 1.88 11.25 -13.12
N LEU A 231 2.59 11.32 -14.26
CA LEU A 231 3.61 12.36 -14.52
C LEU A 231 2.96 13.76 -14.58
N GLU A 232 1.82 13.88 -15.25
CA GLU A 232 1.04 15.12 -15.33
C GLU A 232 0.56 15.55 -13.94
N GLY A 233 -0.01 14.61 -13.15
CA GLY A 233 -0.47 14.85 -11.80
C GLY A 233 0.65 15.35 -10.87
N VAL A 234 1.82 14.75 -10.95
CA VAL A 234 3.01 15.17 -10.20
C VAL A 234 3.42 16.61 -10.58
N SER A 235 3.47 16.92 -11.88
CA SER A 235 3.80 18.27 -12.36
C SER A 235 2.79 19.31 -11.86
N LYS A 236 1.50 19.01 -11.91
CA LYS A 236 0.43 19.88 -11.41
C LYS A 236 0.52 20.12 -9.91
N LEU A 237 0.78 19.07 -9.13
CA LEU A 237 0.95 19.16 -7.67
C LEU A 237 2.16 20.02 -7.29
N LYS A 238 3.28 19.82 -7.97
CA LYS A 238 4.49 20.61 -7.75
C LYS A 238 4.22 22.11 -8.02
N ASN A 239 3.66 22.43 -9.19
CA ASN A 239 3.33 23.81 -9.57
C ASN A 239 2.30 24.43 -8.61
N TRP A 240 1.36 23.66 -8.10
CA TRP A 240 0.39 24.12 -7.10
C TRP A 240 1.09 24.46 -5.78
N ALA A 241 1.96 23.57 -5.30
CA ALA A 241 2.69 23.77 -4.03
C ALA A 241 3.65 24.97 -4.05
N GLU A 242 4.19 25.33 -5.23
CA GLU A 242 5.04 26.52 -5.37
C GLU A 242 4.25 27.85 -5.27
N LYS A 243 2.92 27.82 -5.51
CA LYS A 243 2.03 28.99 -5.47
C LYS A 243 1.46 29.29 -4.09
N ILE A 244 1.57 28.36 -3.16
CA ILE A 244 1.06 28.47 -1.79
C ILE A 244 2.22 28.60 -0.78
#